data_f8dc8cd2105c12116f2d9e05cee0f8ff
#
_entry.id   f8dc8cd2105c12116f2d9e05cee0f8ff
#
_cell.length_a   1.000
_cell.length_b   1.000
_cell.length_c   1.000
_cell.angle_alpha   90.00
_cell.angle_beta   90.00
_cell.angle_gamma   90.00
#
_symmetry.space_group_name_H-M   'P 1'
#
loop_
_entity.id
_entity.type
_entity.pdbx_description
1 polymer ?
#
loop_
_entity_poly.entity_id
_entity_poly.type
_entity_poly.pdbx_seq_one_letter_code
_entity_poly.pdbx_strand_id
1 'polypeptide(L)'
;MAIKALSYIGVNSDKFEDWSDYSQKNLGMQQVDRGKDILSFRMDDQKQRLTITGDKGDNLGFLGWEVEKKEDLSFFASKLEKNKIEVHQAKSSFADMRFVEDLIYFDDPQGNRIELAYNPMSDTDPFKPGRPISGFKTGALGMGHAVVHVKKSMI
;
A
#
# COMPACT_ATOMS: atom_id res chain seq x y z
N MET A 1 -10.96 5.02 17.20
CA MET A 1 -10.97 5.37 15.76
C MET A 1 -9.64 5.98 15.42
N ALA A 2 -8.77 5.21 14.81
CA ALA A 2 -7.43 5.67 14.50
C ALA A 2 -6.92 5.03 13.20
N ILE A 3 -6.16 5.81 12.43
CA ILE A 3 -5.23 5.27 11.45
C ILE A 3 -4.06 4.69 12.25
N LYS A 4 -3.77 3.43 12.03
CA LYS A 4 -2.78 2.68 12.79
C LYS A 4 -1.38 2.86 12.23
N ALA A 5 -1.21 2.62 10.92
CA ALA A 5 0.10 2.65 10.26
C ALA A 5 -0.03 2.79 8.74
N LEU A 6 1.06 3.19 8.09
CA LEU A 6 1.21 3.01 6.65
C LEU A 6 1.45 1.51 6.39
N SER A 7 0.46 0.86 5.78
CA SER A 7 0.47 -0.60 5.60
C SER A 7 1.20 -1.02 4.33
N TYR A 8 0.88 -0.36 3.21
CA TYR A 8 1.46 -0.70 1.92
C TYR A 8 1.49 0.51 0.98
N ILE A 9 2.30 0.43 -0.07
CA ILE A 9 2.37 1.44 -1.14
C ILE A 9 2.33 0.78 -2.51
N GLY A 10 1.80 1.49 -3.49
CA GLY A 10 1.86 1.14 -4.90
C GLY A 10 2.67 2.17 -5.68
N VAL A 11 3.46 1.69 -6.61
CA VAL A 11 4.27 2.50 -7.51
C VAL A 11 4.00 2.06 -8.95
N ASN A 12 3.76 3.01 -9.84
CA ASN A 12 3.74 2.77 -11.27
C ASN A 12 5.14 2.99 -11.82
N SER A 13 5.62 2.12 -12.70
CA SER A 13 6.95 2.29 -13.26
C SER A 13 7.04 1.85 -14.73
N ASP A 14 7.60 2.70 -15.55
CA ASP A 14 7.96 2.38 -16.94
C ASP A 14 9.12 1.34 -16.99
N LYS A 15 9.83 1.13 -15.87
CA LYS A 15 10.90 0.13 -15.72
C LYS A 15 10.44 -1.08 -14.91
N PHE A 16 9.22 -1.53 -15.14
CA PHE A 16 8.58 -2.61 -14.42
C PHE A 16 9.48 -3.85 -14.25
N GLU A 17 10.13 -4.28 -15.32
CA GLU A 17 10.97 -5.48 -15.33
C GLU A 17 12.19 -5.38 -14.40
N ASP A 18 12.73 -4.18 -14.19
CA ASP A 18 13.90 -3.97 -13.33
C ASP A 18 13.56 -4.13 -11.83
N TRP A 19 12.31 -3.95 -11.46
CA TRP A 19 11.89 -3.93 -10.07
C TRP A 19 12.03 -5.27 -9.36
N SER A 20 11.92 -6.38 -10.06
CA SER A 20 12.12 -7.70 -9.46
C SER A 20 13.52 -7.83 -8.84
N ASP A 21 14.54 -7.52 -9.61
CA ASP A 21 15.93 -7.56 -9.16
C ASP A 21 16.25 -6.44 -8.15
N TYR A 22 15.79 -5.24 -8.43
CA TYR A 22 16.05 -4.08 -7.58
C TYR A 22 15.47 -4.25 -6.16
N SER A 23 14.21 -4.67 -6.06
CA SER A 23 13.57 -4.84 -4.75
C SER A 23 14.20 -5.96 -3.92
N GLN A 24 14.59 -7.05 -4.55
CA GLN A 24 15.23 -8.16 -3.84
C GLN A 24 16.70 -7.90 -3.52
N LYS A 25 17.50 -7.58 -4.54
CA LYS A 25 18.96 -7.49 -4.39
C LYS A 25 19.42 -6.20 -3.72
N ASN A 26 18.74 -5.09 -3.97
CA ASN A 26 19.14 -3.79 -3.41
C ASN A 26 18.33 -3.44 -2.15
N LEU A 27 17.00 -3.57 -2.17
CA LEU A 27 16.17 -3.25 -1.02
C LEU A 27 16.10 -4.40 -0.01
N GLY A 28 16.30 -5.65 -0.42
CA GLY A 28 16.25 -6.82 0.46
C GLY A 28 14.83 -7.32 0.73
N MET A 29 13.86 -6.90 -0.07
CA MET A 29 12.49 -7.39 0.01
C MET A 29 12.37 -8.82 -0.52
N GLN A 30 11.28 -9.48 -0.19
CA GLN A 30 10.93 -10.79 -0.74
C GLN A 30 9.81 -10.63 -1.77
N GLN A 31 10.05 -11.09 -2.99
CA GLN A 31 9.02 -11.08 -4.02
C GLN A 31 7.92 -12.11 -3.71
N VAL A 32 6.68 -11.69 -3.95
CA VAL A 32 5.49 -12.54 -3.89
C VAL A 32 5.07 -12.86 -5.32
N ASP A 33 4.78 -14.12 -5.60
CA ASP A 33 4.29 -14.53 -6.93
C ASP A 33 2.85 -14.04 -7.13
N ARG A 34 2.63 -13.24 -8.16
CA ARG A 34 1.33 -12.60 -8.45
C ARG A 34 0.91 -12.57 -9.91
N GLY A 35 1.68 -13.12 -10.80
CA GLY A 35 1.40 -13.09 -12.23
C GLY A 35 2.17 -12.00 -12.99
N LYS A 36 1.78 -11.74 -14.24
CA LYS A 36 2.64 -11.03 -15.21
C LYS A 36 2.63 -9.51 -15.08
N ASP A 37 1.54 -8.92 -14.61
CA ASP A 37 1.32 -7.46 -14.72
C ASP A 37 1.48 -6.73 -13.38
N ILE A 38 1.76 -7.45 -12.30
CA ILE A 38 1.91 -6.91 -10.96
C ILE A 38 3.06 -7.61 -10.26
N LEU A 39 4.03 -6.83 -9.78
CA LEU A 39 5.04 -7.31 -8.84
C LEU A 39 4.63 -6.88 -7.43
N SER A 40 4.71 -7.80 -6.49
CA SER A 40 4.45 -7.52 -5.08
C SER A 40 5.59 -8.02 -4.21
N PHE A 41 5.87 -7.28 -3.14
CA PHE A 41 7.01 -7.55 -2.27
C PHE A 41 6.61 -7.43 -0.81
N ARG A 42 7.17 -8.32 0.00
CA ARG A 42 7.08 -8.35 1.45
C ARG A 42 8.31 -7.72 2.09
N MET A 43 8.11 -7.18 3.28
CA MET A 43 9.17 -6.71 4.19
C MET A 43 9.13 -7.43 5.55
N ASP A 44 8.04 -8.11 5.84
CA ASP A 44 7.73 -8.76 7.12
C ASP A 44 6.70 -9.88 6.92
N ASP A 45 5.95 -10.19 7.97
CA ASP A 45 4.93 -11.24 7.94
C ASP A 45 3.68 -10.88 7.11
N GLN A 46 3.46 -9.62 6.78
CA GLN A 46 2.36 -9.26 5.88
C GLN A 46 2.62 -9.72 4.45
N LYS A 47 1.54 -10.15 3.76
CA LYS A 47 1.61 -10.68 2.40
C LYS A 47 2.14 -9.70 1.37
N GLN A 48 1.98 -8.40 1.61
CA GLN A 48 2.60 -7.37 0.77
C GLN A 48 2.83 -6.07 1.54
N ARG A 49 3.84 -5.33 1.09
CA ARG A 49 4.15 -3.97 1.51
C ARG A 49 4.35 -3.03 0.32
N LEU A 50 4.87 -3.54 -0.76
CA LEU A 50 5.13 -2.78 -1.99
C LEU A 50 4.51 -3.50 -3.17
N THR A 51 3.80 -2.75 -4.01
CA THR A 51 3.27 -3.23 -5.29
C THR A 51 3.81 -2.35 -6.41
N ILE A 52 4.28 -2.97 -7.47
CA ILE A 52 4.71 -2.28 -8.69
C ILE A 52 3.77 -2.69 -9.82
N THR A 53 3.30 -1.72 -10.59
CA THR A 53 2.55 -1.95 -11.83
C THR A 53 3.28 -1.35 -13.01
N GLY A 54 3.12 -1.97 -14.17
CA GLY A 54 3.67 -1.48 -15.44
C GLY A 54 2.83 -0.38 -16.10
N ASP A 55 2.00 0.33 -15.34
CA ASP A 55 1.23 1.47 -15.83
C ASP A 55 2.16 2.61 -16.23
N LYS A 56 1.73 3.42 -17.18
CA LYS A 56 2.56 4.50 -17.74
C LYS A 56 2.97 5.52 -16.67
N GLY A 57 4.24 5.86 -16.72
CA GLY A 57 4.88 6.88 -15.89
C GLY A 57 5.52 6.32 -14.62
N ASP A 58 6.53 7.00 -14.14
CA ASP A 58 7.21 6.72 -12.89
C ASP A 58 6.59 7.61 -11.79
N ASN A 59 5.58 7.10 -11.08
CA ASN A 59 4.84 7.88 -10.08
C ASN A 59 4.27 7.02 -8.95
N LEU A 60 3.78 7.69 -7.91
CA LEU A 60 3.02 7.07 -6.85
C LEU A 60 1.69 6.54 -7.41
N GLY A 61 1.43 5.25 -7.23
CA GLY A 61 0.16 4.63 -7.57
C GLY A 61 -0.89 4.83 -6.48
N PHE A 62 -0.54 4.48 -5.25
CA PHE A 62 -1.43 4.62 -4.08
C PHE A 62 -0.67 4.52 -2.76
N LEU A 63 -1.29 5.03 -1.68
CA LEU A 63 -0.86 4.85 -0.29
C LEU A 63 -1.96 4.12 0.48
N GLY A 64 -1.63 2.98 1.06
CA GLY A 64 -2.55 2.17 1.86
C GLY A 64 -2.29 2.32 3.35
N TRP A 65 -3.27 2.86 4.08
CA TRP A 65 -3.22 3.07 5.52
C TRP A 65 -4.10 2.06 6.23
N GLU A 66 -3.56 1.41 7.25
CA GLU A 66 -4.32 0.46 8.07
C GLU A 66 -5.18 1.20 9.10
N VAL A 67 -6.45 0.80 9.20
CA VAL A 67 -7.34 1.20 10.29
C VAL A 67 -7.45 0.09 11.33
N GLU A 68 -7.73 0.47 12.57
CA GLU A 68 -7.74 -0.47 13.69
C GLU A 68 -8.95 -1.41 13.67
N LYS A 69 -10.12 -0.89 13.26
CA LYS A 69 -11.40 -1.62 13.27
C LYS A 69 -12.11 -1.45 11.94
N LYS A 70 -12.95 -2.44 11.59
CA LYS A 70 -13.73 -2.38 10.35
C LYS A 70 -14.68 -1.19 10.31
N GLU A 71 -15.28 -0.87 11.44
CA GLU A 71 -16.19 0.26 11.60
C GLU A 71 -15.52 1.62 11.34
N ASP A 72 -14.19 1.69 11.47
CA ASP A 72 -13.44 2.91 11.19
C ASP A 72 -13.50 3.27 9.71
N LEU A 73 -13.65 2.30 8.80
CA LEU A 73 -13.83 2.57 7.37
C LEU A 73 -15.09 3.42 7.12
N SER A 74 -16.23 3.00 7.67
CA SER A 74 -17.50 3.75 7.54
C SER A 74 -17.44 5.12 8.21
N PHE A 75 -16.75 5.21 9.34
CA PHE A 75 -16.54 6.50 10.03
C PHE A 75 -15.74 7.47 9.18
N PHE A 76 -14.61 7.04 8.64
CA PHE A 76 -13.78 7.88 7.78
C PHE A 76 -14.48 8.23 6.48
N ALA A 77 -15.20 7.28 5.84
CA ALA A 77 -16.00 7.54 4.66
C ALA A 77 -16.99 8.69 4.91
N SER A 78 -17.81 8.57 5.95
CA SER A 78 -18.80 9.59 6.31
C SER A 78 -18.17 10.96 6.60
N LYS A 79 -16.99 10.99 7.22
CA LYS A 79 -16.26 12.24 7.52
C LYS A 79 -15.71 12.90 6.24
N LEU A 80 -15.20 12.11 5.31
CA LEU A 80 -14.67 12.57 4.03
C LEU A 80 -15.80 13.12 3.15
N GLU A 81 -16.92 12.38 3.03
CA GLU A 81 -18.11 12.78 2.27
C GLU A 81 -18.73 14.07 2.77
N LYS A 82 -18.79 14.28 4.11
CA LYS A 82 -19.21 15.56 4.71
C LYS A 82 -18.34 16.74 4.28
N ASN A 83 -17.08 16.47 3.95
CA ASN A 83 -16.13 17.44 3.40
C ASN A 83 -16.09 17.44 1.87
N LYS A 84 -17.10 16.85 1.21
CA LYS A 84 -17.24 16.78 -0.26
C LYS A 84 -16.12 16.03 -0.97
N ILE A 85 -15.47 15.10 -0.29
CA ILE A 85 -14.51 14.18 -0.88
C ILE A 85 -15.27 12.92 -1.28
N GLU A 86 -15.19 12.54 -2.53
CA GLU A 86 -15.81 11.32 -3.05
C GLU A 86 -15.07 10.11 -2.51
N VAL A 87 -15.80 9.18 -1.91
CA VAL A 87 -15.26 7.95 -1.34
C VAL A 87 -15.86 6.74 -2.03
N HIS A 88 -15.01 5.78 -2.35
CA HIS A 88 -15.41 4.55 -3.02
C HIS A 88 -15.20 3.36 -2.10
N GLN A 89 -16.21 2.52 -1.95
CA GLN A 89 -16.09 1.21 -1.33
C GLN A 89 -15.47 0.23 -2.33
N ALA A 90 -14.41 -0.45 -1.95
CA ALA A 90 -13.81 -1.47 -2.79
C ALA A 90 -14.72 -2.71 -2.92
N LYS A 91 -14.71 -3.32 -4.10
CA LYS A 91 -15.26 -4.68 -4.28
C LYS A 91 -14.33 -5.70 -3.63
N SER A 92 -14.86 -6.87 -3.24
CA SER A 92 -14.07 -7.94 -2.62
C SER A 92 -12.85 -8.33 -3.47
N SER A 93 -13.00 -8.45 -4.78
CA SER A 93 -11.88 -8.74 -5.68
C SER A 93 -10.74 -7.71 -5.61
N PHE A 94 -11.06 -6.44 -5.34
CA PHE A 94 -10.07 -5.40 -5.18
C PHE A 94 -9.38 -5.47 -3.81
N ALA A 95 -10.13 -5.77 -2.74
CA ALA A 95 -9.57 -6.04 -1.41
C ALA A 95 -8.63 -7.26 -1.45
N ASP A 96 -9.02 -8.32 -2.16
CA ASP A 96 -8.18 -9.51 -2.39
C ASP A 96 -6.86 -9.16 -3.10
N MET A 97 -6.90 -8.26 -4.09
CA MET A 97 -5.69 -7.77 -4.78
C MET A 97 -4.75 -6.99 -3.84
N ARG A 98 -5.27 -6.41 -2.78
CA ARG A 98 -4.50 -5.70 -1.76
C ARG A 98 -4.10 -6.58 -0.58
N PHE A 99 -4.57 -7.84 -0.53
CA PHE A 99 -4.43 -8.73 0.61
C PHE A 99 -4.93 -8.10 1.91
N VAL A 100 -6.11 -7.53 1.86
CA VAL A 100 -6.82 -6.96 3.01
C VAL A 100 -8.24 -7.51 3.07
N GLU A 101 -8.87 -7.46 4.22
CA GLU A 101 -10.26 -7.91 4.36
C GLU A 101 -11.24 -6.95 3.70
N ASP A 102 -11.01 -5.65 3.87
CA ASP A 102 -11.88 -4.61 3.33
C ASP A 102 -11.11 -3.30 3.16
N LEU A 103 -11.54 -2.44 2.25
CA LEU A 103 -10.96 -1.11 2.09
C LEU A 103 -11.92 -0.12 1.43
N ILE A 104 -11.70 1.15 1.73
CA ILE A 104 -12.24 2.29 1.00
C ILE A 104 -11.10 3.07 0.35
N TYR A 105 -11.40 3.83 -0.69
CA TYR A 105 -10.40 4.66 -1.34
C TYR A 105 -10.95 5.99 -1.84
N PHE A 106 -10.08 6.97 -1.93
CA PHE A 106 -10.39 8.33 -2.38
C PHE A 106 -9.10 8.99 -2.87
N ASP A 107 -9.25 10.12 -3.55
CA ASP A 107 -8.10 10.93 -3.95
C ASP A 107 -7.93 12.11 -2.97
N ASP A 108 -6.66 12.41 -2.63
CA ASP A 108 -6.31 13.60 -1.87
C ASP A 108 -6.42 14.85 -2.76
N PRO A 109 -6.34 16.08 -2.21
CA PRO A 109 -6.43 17.31 -3.01
C PRO A 109 -5.36 17.46 -4.10
N GLN A 110 -4.31 16.65 -4.08
CA GLN A 110 -3.25 16.63 -5.10
C GLN A 110 -3.47 15.54 -6.16
N GLY A 111 -4.53 14.74 -6.01
CA GLY A 111 -4.84 13.62 -6.88
C GLY A 111 -4.08 12.33 -6.53
N ASN A 112 -3.47 12.25 -5.34
CA ASN A 112 -2.86 11.01 -4.89
C ASN A 112 -3.95 10.07 -4.37
N ARG A 113 -3.91 8.81 -4.83
CA ARG A 113 -4.83 7.79 -4.35
C ARG A 113 -4.48 7.36 -2.94
N ILE A 114 -5.44 7.51 -2.04
CA ILE A 114 -5.37 7.06 -0.65
C ILE A 114 -6.32 5.88 -0.47
N GLU A 115 -5.82 4.82 0.15
CA GLU A 115 -6.61 3.65 0.52
C GLU A 115 -6.60 3.52 2.06
N LEU A 116 -7.78 3.37 2.67
CA LEU A 116 -7.92 2.99 4.08
C LEU A 116 -8.32 1.53 4.11
N ALA A 117 -7.50 0.69 4.71
CA ALA A 117 -7.62 -0.75 4.66
C ALA A 117 -7.77 -1.35 6.06
N TYR A 118 -8.61 -2.36 6.16
CA TYR A 118 -8.83 -3.11 7.38
C TYR A 118 -8.24 -4.51 7.26
N ASN A 119 -7.60 -4.96 8.34
CA ASN A 119 -7.11 -6.31 8.53
C ASN A 119 -6.20 -6.82 7.38
N PRO A 120 -5.01 -6.25 7.20
CA PRO A 120 -4.04 -6.77 6.23
C PRO A 120 -3.68 -8.22 6.54
N MET A 121 -3.64 -9.06 5.51
CA MET A 121 -3.40 -10.48 5.65
C MET A 121 -1.91 -10.78 5.89
N SER A 122 -1.65 -11.61 6.89
CA SER A 122 -0.32 -12.19 7.11
C SER A 122 -0.09 -13.40 6.23
N ASP A 123 1.16 -13.66 5.91
CA ASP A 123 1.60 -14.89 5.26
C ASP A 123 1.87 -15.97 6.30
N THR A 124 1.69 -17.22 5.92
CA THR A 124 2.02 -18.38 6.76
C THR A 124 3.51 -18.71 6.73
N ASP A 125 4.19 -18.34 5.63
CA ASP A 125 5.61 -18.58 5.48
C ASP A 125 6.43 -17.45 6.11
N PRO A 126 7.54 -17.78 6.79
CA PRO A 126 8.45 -16.79 7.33
C PRO A 126 8.99 -15.85 6.24
N PHE A 127 9.17 -14.58 6.59
CA PHE A 127 9.82 -13.62 5.70
C PHE A 127 11.28 -14.03 5.42
N LYS A 128 11.66 -14.02 4.15
CA LYS A 128 13.03 -14.33 3.69
C LYS A 128 13.59 -13.13 2.94
N PRO A 129 14.53 -12.37 3.53
CA PRO A 129 15.15 -11.24 2.86
C PRO A 129 15.82 -11.64 1.54
N GLY A 130 15.68 -10.83 0.50
CA GLY A 130 16.30 -11.04 -0.81
C GLY A 130 17.83 -10.82 -0.84
N ARG A 131 18.39 -10.30 0.25
CA ARG A 131 19.84 -10.14 0.47
C ARG A 131 20.19 -10.40 1.94
N PRO A 132 21.48 -10.60 2.32
CA PRO A 132 21.88 -10.92 3.69
C PRO A 132 21.73 -9.71 4.63
N ILE A 133 20.51 -9.46 5.09
CA ILE A 133 20.12 -8.50 6.14
C ILE A 133 19.30 -9.22 7.19
N SER A 134 19.23 -8.66 8.41
CA SER A 134 18.43 -9.22 9.50
C SER A 134 16.90 -9.02 9.34
N GLY A 135 16.46 -8.29 8.31
CA GLY A 135 15.08 -7.94 8.06
C GLY A 135 14.79 -6.45 8.26
N PHE A 136 13.51 -6.11 8.37
CA PHE A 136 13.02 -4.74 8.53
C PHE A 136 12.36 -4.57 9.90
N LYS A 137 12.46 -3.37 10.47
CA LYS A 137 11.71 -3.01 11.68
C LYS A 137 10.39 -2.35 11.28
N THR A 138 9.35 -3.15 11.16
CA THR A 138 7.99 -2.72 10.80
C THR A 138 7.10 -2.65 12.04
N GLY A 139 6.63 -3.76 12.55
CA GLY A 139 5.81 -3.85 13.76
C GLY A 139 4.61 -2.88 13.74
N ALA A 140 4.40 -2.18 14.84
CA ALA A 140 3.30 -1.23 14.98
C ALA A 140 3.41 0.03 14.09
N LEU A 141 4.60 0.30 13.55
CA LEU A 141 4.85 1.45 12.68
C LEU A 141 4.57 1.15 11.19
N GLY A 142 4.33 -0.09 10.84
CA GLY A 142 4.17 -0.53 9.45
C GLY A 142 5.41 -0.19 8.63
N MET A 143 5.23 0.46 7.49
CA MET A 143 6.34 0.94 6.64
C MET A 143 6.98 2.24 7.14
N GLY A 144 6.50 2.80 8.25
CA GLY A 144 6.97 4.07 8.77
C GLY A 144 6.22 5.25 8.17
N HIS A 145 6.82 5.96 7.22
CA HIS A 145 6.20 7.12 6.58
C HIS A 145 6.49 7.18 5.09
N ALA A 146 5.60 7.86 4.35
CA ALA A 146 5.81 8.21 2.95
C ALA A 146 5.96 9.73 2.82
N VAL A 147 6.88 10.17 1.97
CA VAL A 147 7.05 11.58 1.62
C VAL A 147 6.55 11.76 0.20
N VAL A 148 5.54 12.61 0.03
CA VAL A 148 4.96 12.92 -1.27
C VAL A 148 5.25 14.37 -1.63
N HIS A 149 5.53 14.61 -2.92
CA HIS A 149 5.67 15.96 -3.43
C HIS A 149 4.29 16.56 -3.65
N VAL A 150 4.04 17.73 -3.07
CA VAL A 150 2.80 18.47 -3.26
C VAL A 150 3.06 19.75 -4.05
N LYS A 151 2.17 20.07 -4.98
CA LYS A 151 2.19 21.37 -5.65
C LYS A 151 1.91 22.45 -4.60
N LYS A 152 2.59 23.58 -4.70
CA LYS A 152 2.40 24.72 -3.79
C LYS A 152 0.91 25.04 -3.70
N SER A 153 0.34 24.90 -2.50
CA SER A 153 -1.02 25.37 -2.23
C SER A 153 -1.03 26.89 -2.43
N MET A 154 -1.88 27.38 -3.31
CA MET A 154 -2.25 28.79 -3.28
C MET A 154 -3.21 28.95 -2.10
N ILE A 155 -2.67 29.42 -0.99
CA ILE A 155 -3.45 29.95 0.14
C ILE A 155 -3.99 31.30 -0.27
#